data_4e54755efc14dc0571bc31c50ff1e1cc
#
_entry.id   4e54755efc14dc0571bc31c50ff1e1cc
#
_cell.length_a   1.000
_cell.length_b   1.000
_cell.length_c   1.000
_cell.angle_alpha   90.00
_cell.angle_beta   90.00
_cell.angle_gamma   90.00
#
_symmetry.space_group_name_H-M   'P 1'
#
loop_
_entity.id
_entity.type
_entity.pdbx_description
1 polymer ?
#
loop_
_entity_poly.entity_id
_entity_poly.type
_entity_poly.pdbx_seq_one_letter_code
_entity_poly.pdbx_strand_id
1 'polypeptide(L)'
;MKLKKLLSLLLAGAMAFSVAACAQNEEGVTNNPEASSAAVSDTADEGTDAEDGARPTEPTGQLVIGTITDLESDFYDASYNNSATNYKLYDLLHGYGTVVSDKEGAYVYDPTVVKSHEEVENEDGTKTYTVTINDGLVWSDGTPITAKDYVFQLLLESSPEMNQVDGYPSQAGYPLVGYDAYLAGETENFAGVHLVDEMTYSVTVKAEELPYHYDITYASAMPRPMHVIAPGCDVVDSAEGASLTGEQPASQAACQGEAM
;
A
#
# COMPACT_ATOMS: atom_id res chain seq x y z
N MET A 1 -40.98 11.17 34.60
CA MET A 1 -39.99 12.27 34.57
C MET A 1 -38.80 12.10 35.51
N LYS A 2 -38.83 11.20 36.49
CA LYS A 2 -37.76 11.02 37.49
C LYS A 2 -36.64 10.06 37.07
N LEU A 3 -36.91 9.09 36.19
CA LEU A 3 -35.94 8.08 35.78
C LEU A 3 -34.87 8.61 34.78
N LYS A 4 -35.25 9.52 33.84
CA LYS A 4 -34.36 10.13 32.88
C LYS A 4 -33.33 11.10 33.51
N LYS A 5 -33.72 11.73 34.64
CA LYS A 5 -32.79 12.63 35.38
C LYS A 5 -31.80 11.85 36.24
N LEU A 6 -32.12 10.64 36.67
CA LEU A 6 -31.18 9.76 37.38
C LEU A 6 -30.13 9.18 36.44
N LEU A 7 -30.51 8.83 35.21
CA LEU A 7 -29.61 8.28 34.21
C LEU A 7 -28.57 9.31 33.75
N SER A 8 -28.97 10.57 33.61
CA SER A 8 -28.04 11.66 33.23
C SER A 8 -27.06 12.03 34.33
N LEU A 9 -27.41 11.87 35.60
CA LEU A 9 -26.50 12.09 36.73
C LEU A 9 -25.46 10.96 36.84
N LEU A 10 -25.85 9.70 36.55
CA LEU A 10 -24.91 8.57 36.53
C LEU A 10 -23.91 8.64 35.39
N LEU A 11 -24.34 9.15 34.21
CA LEU A 11 -23.42 9.34 33.08
C LEU A 11 -22.41 10.47 33.32
N ALA A 12 -22.82 11.56 33.96
CA ALA A 12 -21.93 12.67 34.32
C ALA A 12 -20.93 12.29 35.41
N GLY A 13 -21.29 11.39 36.33
CA GLY A 13 -20.41 10.85 37.37
C GLY A 13 -19.33 9.93 36.81
N ALA A 14 -19.62 9.16 35.78
CA ALA A 14 -18.66 8.24 35.14
C ALA A 14 -17.57 8.98 34.35
N MET A 15 -17.88 10.15 33.78
CA MET A 15 -16.87 10.96 33.07
C MET A 15 -15.94 11.74 34.01
N ALA A 16 -16.35 12.01 35.26
CA ALA A 16 -15.50 12.72 36.21
C ALA A 16 -14.40 11.82 36.83
N PHE A 17 -14.58 10.50 36.80
CA PHE A 17 -13.59 9.55 37.33
C PHE A 17 -12.50 9.18 36.32
N SER A 18 -12.68 9.42 35.03
CA SER A 18 -11.66 9.10 34.01
C SER A 18 -10.55 10.13 33.88
N VAL A 19 -10.70 11.31 34.44
CA VAL A 19 -9.66 12.38 34.38
C VAL A 19 -8.69 12.34 35.59
N ALA A 20 -9.06 11.62 36.67
CA ALA A 20 -8.22 11.53 37.87
C ALA A 20 -7.16 10.40 37.84
N ALA A 21 -7.20 9.52 36.83
CA ALA A 21 -6.26 8.40 36.73
C ALA A 21 -4.93 8.74 36.04
N CYS A 22 -4.76 9.94 35.48
CA CYS A 22 -3.53 10.38 34.82
C CYS A 22 -2.62 11.28 35.66
N ALA A 23 -2.95 11.50 36.95
CA ALA A 23 -2.22 12.45 37.79
C ALA A 23 -1.43 11.84 38.96
N GLN A 24 -1.20 10.53 38.97
CA GLN A 24 -0.39 9.88 40.01
C GLN A 24 0.52 8.80 39.42
N ASN A 25 1.66 9.21 38.90
CA ASN A 25 2.87 8.42 38.86
C ASN A 25 4.09 9.34 38.62
N GLU A 26 4.34 10.21 39.56
CA GLU A 26 5.66 10.80 39.74
C GLU A 26 6.23 10.27 41.04
N GLU A 27 6.82 9.07 41.02
CA GLU A 27 7.86 8.70 41.96
C GLU A 27 8.63 7.48 41.40
N GLY A 28 9.90 7.68 41.06
CA GLY A 28 10.87 6.58 40.97
C GLY A 28 11.57 6.36 39.65
N VAL A 29 12.04 7.39 38.97
CA VAL A 29 13.15 7.22 38.02
C VAL A 29 14.39 7.84 38.62
N THR A 30 15.25 7.03 39.17
CA THR A 30 16.62 7.37 39.60
C THR A 30 17.42 7.69 38.33
N ASN A 31 17.77 8.94 38.16
CA ASN A 31 18.68 9.39 37.12
C ASN A 31 20.05 8.75 37.33
N ASN A 32 20.49 7.93 36.40
CA ASN A 32 21.88 7.53 36.28
C ASN A 32 22.63 8.58 35.44
N PRO A 33 23.58 9.33 36.00
CA PRO A 33 24.26 10.42 35.27
C PRO A 33 25.54 9.94 34.59
N GLU A 34 25.50 8.94 33.74
CA GLU A 34 26.62 8.54 32.89
C GLU A 34 26.15 8.15 31.47
N ALA A 35 25.48 9.06 30.80
CA ALA A 35 25.39 9.02 29.34
C ALA A 35 25.97 10.33 28.83
N SER A 36 27.13 10.25 28.24
CA SER A 36 27.90 11.32 27.62
C SER A 36 27.02 12.22 26.75
N SER A 37 26.83 13.46 27.18
CA SER A 37 26.23 14.51 26.37
C SER A 37 27.22 14.92 25.28
N ALA A 38 27.08 14.35 24.08
CA ALA A 38 27.61 14.98 22.89
C ALA A 38 26.71 16.19 22.58
N ALA A 39 27.21 17.37 22.84
CA ALA A 39 26.55 18.63 22.50
C ALA A 39 26.35 18.69 20.99
N VAL A 40 25.10 18.68 20.56
CA VAL A 40 24.73 19.08 19.21
C VAL A 40 24.90 20.60 19.16
N SER A 41 25.92 21.08 18.52
CA SER A 41 26.07 22.49 18.19
C SER A 41 25.07 22.83 17.10
N ASP A 42 24.09 23.61 17.43
CA ASP A 42 23.15 24.22 16.52
C ASP A 42 23.90 25.31 15.71
N THR A 43 24.48 24.93 14.58
CA THR A 43 24.89 25.85 13.55
C THR A 43 23.87 25.76 12.43
N ALA A 44 22.94 26.73 12.43
CA ALA A 44 22.14 27.00 11.25
C ALA A 44 23.08 27.33 10.10
N ASP A 45 23.28 26.39 9.21
CA ASP A 45 23.95 26.60 7.94
C ASP A 45 22.90 27.08 6.93
N GLU A 46 23.07 28.32 6.48
CA GLU A 46 22.27 28.89 5.41
C GLU A 46 22.53 28.07 4.13
N GLY A 47 21.43 27.55 3.55
CA GLY A 47 21.46 26.70 2.39
C GLY A 47 22.24 27.28 1.23
N THR A 48 23.34 26.63 0.93
CA THR A 48 23.94 26.69 -0.40
C THR A 48 23.23 25.64 -1.27
N ASP A 49 22.74 26.07 -2.43
CA ASP A 49 22.24 25.20 -3.48
C ASP A 49 23.23 24.03 -3.70
N ALA A 50 22.85 22.85 -3.24
CA ALA A 50 23.62 21.66 -3.51
C ALA A 50 23.49 21.36 -5.00
N GLU A 51 24.58 21.56 -5.75
CA GLU A 51 24.74 20.98 -7.06
C GLU A 51 24.35 19.51 -6.99
N ASP A 52 23.59 19.06 -7.97
CA ASP A 52 23.15 17.68 -8.19
C ASP A 52 24.34 16.73 -8.24
N GLY A 53 24.91 16.44 -7.08
CA GLY A 53 25.98 15.46 -6.92
C GLY A 53 25.41 14.08 -7.13
N ALA A 54 25.82 13.44 -8.20
CA ALA A 54 25.47 12.05 -8.51
C ALA A 54 25.50 11.20 -7.23
N ARG A 55 24.39 10.53 -6.92
CA ARG A 55 24.32 9.60 -5.78
C ARG A 55 25.48 8.62 -5.88
N PRO A 56 26.16 8.31 -4.76
CA PRO A 56 27.18 7.27 -4.78
C PRO A 56 26.59 5.99 -5.37
N THR A 57 27.27 5.42 -6.34
CA THR A 57 26.86 4.16 -6.97
C THR A 57 27.14 2.94 -6.08
N GLU A 58 27.95 3.14 -5.04
CA GLU A 58 28.30 2.10 -4.07
C GLU A 58 27.77 2.49 -2.69
N PRO A 59 27.16 1.54 -1.93
CA PRO A 59 26.72 1.78 -0.58
C PRO A 59 27.86 2.19 0.32
N THR A 60 27.72 3.30 1.02
CA THR A 60 28.73 3.78 1.97
C THR A 60 28.14 3.92 3.36
N GLY A 61 28.73 3.23 4.34
CA GLY A 61 28.31 3.28 5.73
C GLY A 61 27.18 2.32 6.10
N GLN A 62 26.69 2.45 7.33
CA GLN A 62 25.64 1.63 7.90
C GLN A 62 24.63 2.54 8.61
N LEU A 63 23.34 2.37 8.31
CA LEU A 63 22.22 2.96 9.04
C LEU A 63 21.57 1.89 9.92
N VAL A 64 21.50 2.11 11.23
CA VAL A 64 20.81 1.22 12.17
C VAL A 64 19.52 1.89 12.62
N ILE A 65 18.39 1.27 12.30
CA ILE A 65 17.05 1.76 12.69
C ILE A 65 16.50 0.81 13.76
N GLY A 66 16.19 1.35 14.92
CA GLY A 66 15.49 0.62 15.98
C GLY A 66 13.98 0.63 15.73
N THR A 67 13.33 -0.50 15.98
CA THR A 67 11.87 -0.63 15.96
C THR A 67 11.37 -1.06 17.34
N ILE A 68 10.15 -0.67 17.70
CA ILE A 68 9.52 -1.02 18.97
C ILE A 68 8.77 -2.35 18.93
N THR A 69 8.57 -2.90 17.75
CA THR A 69 7.90 -4.18 17.50
C THR A 69 8.83 -5.08 16.69
N ASP A 70 8.75 -6.36 16.95
CA ASP A 70 9.47 -7.37 16.19
C ASP A 70 8.95 -7.45 14.76
N LEU A 71 9.79 -7.97 13.87
CA LEU A 71 9.36 -8.39 12.55
C LEU A 71 8.54 -9.66 12.68
N GLU A 72 7.43 -9.72 11.98
CA GLU A 72 6.57 -10.88 11.93
C GLU A 72 6.77 -11.56 10.57
N SER A 73 6.99 -12.88 10.58
CA SER A 73 7.05 -13.69 9.37
C SER A 73 8.12 -13.22 8.35
N ASP A 74 7.87 -13.42 7.06
CA ASP A 74 8.76 -13.01 5.99
C ASP A 74 8.36 -11.67 5.35
N PHE A 75 9.12 -11.21 4.36
CA PHE A 75 8.91 -9.92 3.72
C PHE A 75 7.76 -9.89 2.69
N TYR A 76 7.21 -11.05 2.34
CA TYR A 76 6.06 -11.17 1.44
C TYR A 76 4.73 -11.10 2.17
N ASP A 77 4.75 -11.13 3.46
CA ASP A 77 3.60 -11.27 4.34
C ASP A 77 2.76 -9.99 4.48
N ALA A 78 3.16 -8.89 3.84
CA ALA A 78 2.43 -7.62 3.89
C ALA A 78 1.00 -7.72 3.34
N SER A 79 0.72 -8.70 2.47
CA SER A 79 -0.63 -8.97 1.97
C SER A 79 -1.50 -9.77 2.95
N TYR A 80 -0.89 -10.36 3.98
CA TYR A 80 -1.54 -11.27 4.92
C TYR A 80 -1.49 -10.83 6.36
N ASN A 81 -0.67 -9.85 6.70
CA ASN A 81 -0.61 -9.29 8.03
C ASN A 81 -0.62 -7.77 8.02
N ASN A 82 -0.97 -7.18 9.15
CA ASN A 82 -1.06 -5.73 9.31
C ASN A 82 0.07 -5.20 10.22
N SER A 83 1.28 -5.73 10.08
CA SER A 83 2.45 -5.29 10.84
C SER A 83 3.04 -4.00 10.26
N ALA A 84 2.93 -2.89 10.97
CA ALA A 84 3.52 -1.61 10.56
C ALA A 84 5.05 -1.67 10.42
N THR A 85 5.72 -2.59 11.12
CA THR A 85 7.16 -2.80 11.02
C THR A 85 7.53 -3.52 9.73
N ASN A 86 6.74 -4.53 9.35
CA ASN A 86 6.91 -5.22 8.07
C ASN A 86 6.67 -4.28 6.89
N TYR A 87 5.64 -3.43 6.93
CA TYR A 87 5.38 -2.43 5.88
C TYR A 87 6.55 -1.48 5.67
N LYS A 88 7.22 -1.02 6.72
CA LYS A 88 8.42 -0.15 6.58
C LYS A 88 9.58 -0.84 5.87
N LEU A 89 9.75 -2.14 6.05
CA LEU A 89 10.75 -2.90 5.31
C LEU A 89 10.29 -3.17 3.89
N TYR A 90 9.01 -3.49 3.72
CA TYR A 90 8.41 -3.66 2.41
C TYR A 90 8.62 -2.43 1.53
N ASP A 91 8.37 -1.22 2.05
CA ASP A 91 8.60 0.04 1.36
C ASP A 91 10.07 0.26 0.94
N LEU A 92 11.02 -0.36 1.64
CA LEU A 92 12.44 -0.29 1.29
C LEU A 92 12.87 -1.35 0.27
N LEU A 93 12.22 -2.49 0.25
CA LEU A 93 12.57 -3.65 -0.59
C LEU A 93 11.77 -3.71 -1.88
N HIS A 94 10.50 -3.31 -1.81
CA HIS A 94 9.57 -3.32 -2.93
C HIS A 94 9.32 -1.89 -3.38
N GLY A 95 9.94 -1.51 -4.47
CA GLY A 95 9.68 -0.24 -5.14
C GLY A 95 8.59 -0.38 -6.20
N TYR A 96 8.58 0.58 -7.10
CA TYR A 96 7.77 0.59 -8.31
C TYR A 96 6.25 0.76 -8.10
N GLY A 97 5.81 1.29 -6.95
CA GLY A 97 4.45 1.80 -6.81
C GLY A 97 4.21 2.97 -7.77
N THR A 98 3.04 3.02 -8.40
CA THR A 98 2.75 4.04 -9.41
C THR A 98 2.43 5.41 -8.83
N VAL A 99 2.02 5.49 -7.57
CA VAL A 99 1.69 6.74 -6.87
C VAL A 99 2.52 6.83 -5.60
N VAL A 100 3.12 7.98 -5.39
CA VAL A 100 3.96 8.28 -4.22
C VAL A 100 3.54 9.62 -3.60
N SER A 101 3.93 9.84 -2.35
CA SER A 101 3.81 11.16 -1.74
C SER A 101 5.06 11.98 -2.04
N ASP A 102 4.88 13.19 -2.54
CA ASP A 102 5.98 14.15 -2.75
C ASP A 102 6.43 14.80 -1.43
N LYS A 103 7.41 15.71 -1.53
CA LYS A 103 7.96 16.40 -0.36
C LYS A 103 6.96 17.35 0.32
N GLU A 104 5.99 17.82 -0.43
CA GLU A 104 4.90 18.68 0.01
C GLU A 104 3.73 17.91 0.60
N GLY A 105 3.75 16.57 0.49
CA GLY A 105 2.71 15.66 0.96
C GLY A 105 1.56 15.48 -0.02
N ALA A 106 1.71 15.90 -1.28
CA ALA A 106 0.75 15.61 -2.33
C ALA A 106 1.01 14.20 -2.91
N TYR A 107 -0.07 13.53 -3.32
CA TYR A 107 0.05 12.28 -4.08
C TYR A 107 0.28 12.59 -5.54
N VAL A 108 1.32 12.00 -6.10
CA VAL A 108 1.73 12.21 -7.50
C VAL A 108 2.12 10.87 -8.11
N TYR A 109 2.07 10.77 -9.44
CA TYR A 109 2.66 9.62 -10.13
C TYR A 109 4.18 9.65 -9.97
N ASP A 110 4.76 8.48 -9.63
CA ASP A 110 6.22 8.35 -9.53
C ASP A 110 6.86 8.40 -10.93
N PRO A 111 7.63 9.45 -11.25
CA PRO A 111 8.23 9.57 -12.58
C PRO A 111 9.32 8.52 -12.86
N THR A 112 9.80 7.82 -11.84
CA THR A 112 10.74 6.70 -12.01
C THR A 112 10.04 5.42 -12.46
N VAL A 113 8.73 5.34 -12.25
CA VAL A 113 7.88 4.18 -12.56
C VAL A 113 6.94 4.48 -13.72
N VAL A 114 6.27 5.62 -13.70
CA VAL A 114 5.23 5.99 -14.66
C VAL A 114 5.81 6.85 -15.77
N LYS A 115 5.73 6.35 -17.01
CA LYS A 115 6.16 7.02 -18.24
C LYS A 115 5.17 8.07 -18.69
N SER A 116 3.88 7.71 -18.61
CA SER A 116 2.76 8.59 -18.94
C SER A 116 1.48 8.11 -18.28
N HIS A 117 0.55 9.02 -18.08
CA HIS A 117 -0.78 8.71 -17.58
C HIS A 117 -1.83 9.56 -18.29
N GLU A 118 -3.07 9.07 -18.31
CA GLU A 118 -4.24 9.78 -18.79
C GLU A 118 -5.40 9.56 -17.82
N GLU A 119 -6.21 10.59 -17.63
CA GLU A 119 -7.39 10.56 -16.76
C GLU A 119 -8.61 11.02 -17.56
N VAL A 120 -9.66 10.21 -17.59
CA VAL A 120 -10.88 10.47 -18.34
C VAL A 120 -12.08 10.37 -17.41
N GLU A 121 -12.83 11.47 -17.28
CA GLU A 121 -14.16 11.46 -16.67
C GLU A 121 -15.17 10.93 -17.68
N ASN A 122 -15.86 9.86 -17.34
CA ASN A 122 -16.83 9.20 -18.21
C ASN A 122 -18.23 9.82 -18.06
N GLU A 123 -19.07 9.66 -19.08
CA GLU A 123 -20.44 10.21 -19.09
C GLU A 123 -21.33 9.65 -17.97
N ASP A 124 -21.02 8.46 -17.49
CA ASP A 124 -21.73 7.79 -16.38
C ASP A 124 -21.25 8.21 -14.98
N GLY A 125 -20.31 9.15 -14.92
CA GLY A 125 -19.73 9.65 -13.67
C GLY A 125 -18.58 8.84 -13.12
N THR A 126 -18.20 7.73 -13.75
CA THR A 126 -16.97 7.00 -13.41
C THR A 126 -15.74 7.74 -13.92
N LYS A 127 -14.55 7.39 -13.43
CA LYS A 127 -13.29 7.98 -13.91
C LYS A 127 -12.29 6.88 -14.23
N THR A 128 -11.73 6.92 -15.43
CA THR A 128 -10.72 5.97 -15.89
C THR A 128 -9.34 6.59 -15.84
N TYR A 129 -8.43 5.86 -15.24
CA TYR A 129 -7.00 6.17 -15.17
C TYR A 129 -6.26 5.16 -16.03
N THR A 130 -5.52 5.63 -17.01
CA THR A 130 -4.64 4.83 -17.84
C THR A 130 -3.19 5.15 -17.48
N VAL A 131 -2.41 4.13 -17.17
CA VAL A 131 -1.04 4.27 -16.71
C VAL A 131 -0.13 3.45 -17.61
N THR A 132 0.89 4.11 -18.18
CA THR A 132 1.97 3.47 -18.91
C THR A 132 3.23 3.47 -18.05
N ILE A 133 3.83 2.31 -17.83
CA ILE A 133 5.03 2.13 -17.03
C ILE A 133 6.29 2.39 -17.83
N ASN A 134 7.36 2.81 -17.15
CA ASN A 134 8.68 2.99 -17.75
C ASN A 134 9.27 1.66 -18.24
N ASP A 135 9.95 1.71 -19.38
CA ASP A 135 10.71 0.59 -19.90
C ASP A 135 11.94 0.31 -19.00
N GLY A 136 12.31 -0.95 -18.87
CA GLY A 136 13.56 -1.36 -18.22
C GLY A 136 13.46 -1.56 -16.70
N LEU A 137 12.28 -1.50 -16.12
CA LEU A 137 12.05 -1.95 -14.75
C LEU A 137 12.20 -3.47 -14.67
N VAL A 138 12.93 -3.96 -13.66
CA VAL A 138 13.21 -5.41 -13.52
C VAL A 138 13.08 -5.83 -12.06
N TRP A 139 12.65 -7.06 -11.86
CA TRP A 139 12.72 -7.75 -10.59
C TRP A 139 14.16 -8.05 -10.19
N SER A 140 14.39 -8.44 -8.95
CA SER A 140 15.74 -8.78 -8.43
C SER A 140 16.40 -9.95 -9.15
N ASP A 141 15.64 -10.83 -9.79
CA ASP A 141 16.12 -11.95 -10.61
C ASP A 141 16.39 -11.55 -12.08
N GLY A 142 16.13 -10.29 -12.44
CA GLY A 142 16.30 -9.75 -13.79
C GLY A 142 15.08 -9.92 -14.71
N THR A 143 14.01 -10.51 -14.24
CA THR A 143 12.76 -10.61 -15.00
C THR A 143 12.15 -9.22 -15.22
N PRO A 144 11.73 -8.84 -16.44
CA PRO A 144 11.10 -7.56 -16.69
C PRO A 144 9.80 -7.38 -15.88
N ILE A 145 9.61 -6.16 -15.35
CA ILE A 145 8.32 -5.74 -14.79
C ILE A 145 7.48 -5.15 -15.92
N THR A 146 6.25 -5.62 -16.03
CA THR A 146 5.31 -5.20 -17.07
C THR A 146 3.97 -4.77 -16.45
N ALA A 147 3.06 -4.25 -17.25
CA ALA A 147 1.71 -3.93 -16.79
C ALA A 147 0.95 -5.14 -16.25
N LYS A 148 1.33 -6.36 -16.67
CA LYS A 148 0.74 -7.60 -16.12
C LYS A 148 0.98 -7.76 -14.63
N ASP A 149 2.15 -7.36 -14.12
CA ASP A 149 2.48 -7.47 -12.69
C ASP A 149 1.62 -6.55 -11.83
N TYR A 150 1.25 -5.38 -12.36
CA TYR A 150 0.33 -4.43 -11.70
C TYR A 150 -1.12 -4.91 -11.76
N VAL A 151 -1.56 -5.37 -12.92
CA VAL A 151 -2.90 -5.96 -13.06
C VAL A 151 -3.04 -7.23 -12.22
N PHE A 152 -2.00 -8.06 -12.19
CA PHE A 152 -1.95 -9.26 -11.35
C PHE A 152 -2.17 -8.92 -9.87
N GLN A 153 -1.53 -7.88 -9.35
CA GLN A 153 -1.74 -7.44 -7.96
C GLN A 153 -3.22 -7.11 -7.70
N LEU A 154 -3.84 -6.32 -8.58
CA LEU A 154 -5.25 -5.91 -8.41
C LEU A 154 -6.20 -7.12 -8.47
N LEU A 155 -5.96 -8.04 -9.40
CA LEU A 155 -6.76 -9.26 -9.55
C LEU A 155 -6.57 -10.20 -8.36
N LEU A 156 -5.32 -10.48 -7.97
CA LEU A 156 -5.00 -11.37 -6.86
C LEU A 156 -5.61 -10.85 -5.55
N GLU A 157 -5.31 -9.61 -5.19
CA GLU A 157 -5.71 -9.03 -3.91
C GLU A 157 -7.22 -8.78 -3.81
N SER A 158 -7.93 -8.78 -4.93
CA SER A 158 -9.40 -8.65 -5.00
C SER A 158 -10.11 -9.98 -5.23
N SER A 159 -9.38 -11.10 -5.33
CA SER A 159 -9.95 -12.40 -5.66
C SER A 159 -10.72 -13.03 -4.49
N PRO A 160 -11.74 -13.86 -4.76
CA PRO A 160 -12.45 -14.58 -3.71
C PRO A 160 -11.55 -15.57 -2.97
N GLU A 161 -10.51 -16.11 -3.60
CA GLU A 161 -9.53 -17.02 -3.01
C GLU A 161 -8.72 -16.31 -1.92
N MET A 162 -8.22 -15.12 -2.21
CA MET A 162 -7.48 -14.31 -1.25
C MET A 162 -8.36 -13.84 -0.09
N ASN A 163 -9.62 -13.53 -0.34
CA ASN A 163 -10.56 -13.13 0.70
C ASN A 163 -10.91 -14.26 1.68
N GLN A 164 -10.65 -15.53 1.32
CA GLN A 164 -10.86 -16.70 2.17
C GLN A 164 -9.61 -17.07 2.98
N VAL A 165 -8.46 -16.48 2.69
CA VAL A 165 -7.23 -16.72 3.44
C VAL A 165 -7.36 -16.03 4.80
N ASP A 166 -7.03 -16.78 5.88
CA ASP A 166 -6.96 -16.21 7.23
C ASP A 166 -5.91 -15.10 7.26
N GLY A 167 -6.38 -13.88 7.23
CA GLY A 167 -5.51 -12.73 7.17
C GLY A 167 -6.27 -11.44 6.94
N TYR A 168 -5.57 -10.47 6.43
CA TYR A 168 -6.11 -9.16 6.13
C TYR A 168 -6.69 -9.16 4.71
N PRO A 169 -8.00 -8.96 4.53
CA PRO A 169 -8.57 -8.84 3.20
C PRO A 169 -8.02 -7.56 2.57
N SER A 170 -7.27 -7.70 1.48
CA SER A 170 -6.84 -6.56 0.71
C SER A 170 -8.07 -5.85 0.12
N GLN A 171 -8.07 -4.53 0.17
CA GLN A 171 -9.12 -3.71 -0.42
C GLN A 171 -8.60 -2.93 -1.63
N ALA A 172 -7.54 -3.39 -2.26
CA ALA A 172 -6.88 -2.67 -3.36
C ALA A 172 -7.86 -2.34 -4.50
N GLY A 173 -8.77 -3.25 -4.83
CA GLY A 173 -9.76 -3.05 -5.86
C GLY A 173 -11.07 -2.40 -5.41
N TYR A 174 -11.27 -2.13 -4.13
CA TYR A 174 -12.53 -1.64 -3.56
C TYR A 174 -13.18 -0.47 -4.32
N PRO A 175 -12.46 0.60 -4.72
CA PRO A 175 -13.07 1.73 -5.41
C PRO A 175 -13.36 1.46 -6.89
N LEU A 176 -12.95 0.32 -7.43
CA LEU A 176 -13.02 0.03 -8.85
C LEU A 176 -14.35 -0.59 -9.27
N VAL A 177 -14.76 -0.28 -10.49
CA VAL A 177 -15.98 -0.84 -11.10
C VAL A 177 -15.91 -2.37 -11.15
N GLY A 178 -16.97 -3.04 -10.71
CA GLY A 178 -17.07 -4.50 -10.75
C GLY A 178 -16.39 -5.24 -9.59
N TYR A 179 -15.78 -4.52 -8.63
CA TYR A 179 -15.10 -5.13 -7.49
C TYR A 179 -15.97 -6.12 -6.73
N ASP A 180 -17.21 -5.73 -6.38
CA ASP A 180 -18.07 -6.54 -5.53
C ASP A 180 -18.43 -7.88 -6.20
N ALA A 181 -18.72 -7.87 -7.51
CA ALA A 181 -19.04 -9.08 -8.27
C ALA A 181 -17.81 -9.98 -8.44
N TYR A 182 -16.64 -9.38 -8.67
CA TYR A 182 -15.37 -10.11 -8.78
C TYR A 182 -15.00 -10.77 -7.45
N LEU A 183 -15.04 -10.02 -6.33
CA LEU A 183 -14.76 -10.51 -4.99
C LEU A 183 -15.72 -11.64 -4.57
N ALA A 184 -17.00 -11.55 -4.98
CA ALA A 184 -18.00 -12.58 -4.69
C ALA A 184 -17.83 -13.84 -5.56
N GLY A 185 -16.94 -13.83 -6.57
CA GLY A 185 -16.80 -14.91 -7.54
C GLY A 185 -17.99 -15.05 -8.50
N GLU A 186 -18.77 -14.00 -8.68
CA GLU A 186 -19.89 -13.97 -9.62
C GLU A 186 -19.42 -13.81 -11.07
N THR A 187 -18.19 -13.33 -11.26
CA THR A 187 -17.51 -13.17 -12.54
C THR A 187 -16.02 -13.49 -12.39
N GLU A 188 -15.42 -14.00 -13.45
CA GLU A 188 -13.96 -14.20 -13.54
C GLU A 188 -13.24 -12.94 -14.03
N ASN A 189 -13.99 -11.96 -14.58
CA ASN A 189 -13.44 -10.73 -15.12
C ASN A 189 -13.64 -9.58 -14.14
N PHE A 190 -12.59 -8.80 -13.89
CA PHE A 190 -12.67 -7.59 -13.08
C PHE A 190 -12.93 -6.39 -13.99
N ALA A 191 -14.20 -6.00 -14.11
CA ALA A 191 -14.68 -5.04 -15.12
C ALA A 191 -14.00 -3.66 -15.09
N GLY A 192 -13.54 -3.22 -13.92
CA GLY A 192 -12.86 -1.94 -13.76
C GLY A 192 -11.34 -2.00 -13.95
N VAL A 193 -10.80 -3.14 -14.37
CA VAL A 193 -9.35 -3.33 -14.56
C VAL A 193 -9.10 -3.88 -15.96
N HIS A 194 -8.20 -3.26 -16.71
CA HIS A 194 -7.83 -3.68 -18.06
C HIS A 194 -6.32 -3.70 -18.26
N LEU A 195 -5.84 -4.70 -18.97
CA LEU A 195 -4.50 -4.75 -19.54
C LEU A 195 -4.57 -4.24 -20.98
N VAL A 196 -4.16 -2.98 -21.19
CA VAL A 196 -4.26 -2.31 -22.51
C VAL A 196 -3.20 -2.82 -23.46
N ASP A 197 -1.96 -2.93 -22.98
CA ASP A 197 -0.83 -3.52 -23.69
C ASP A 197 0.23 -4.00 -22.69
N GLU A 198 1.42 -4.41 -23.18
CA GLU A 198 2.50 -4.96 -22.35
C GLU A 198 2.95 -4.00 -21.24
N MET A 199 2.91 -2.67 -21.49
CA MET A 199 3.39 -1.65 -20.56
C MET A 199 2.29 -0.73 -20.05
N THR A 200 1.04 -0.95 -20.47
CA THR A 200 -0.08 -0.05 -20.17
C THR A 200 -1.26 -0.83 -19.59
N TYR A 201 -1.77 -0.34 -18.48
CA TYR A 201 -3.02 -0.82 -17.89
C TYR A 201 -3.95 0.35 -17.59
N SER A 202 -5.23 0.06 -17.38
CA SER A 202 -6.18 1.05 -16.91
C SER A 202 -7.04 0.52 -15.76
N VAL A 203 -7.48 1.45 -14.91
CA VAL A 203 -8.44 1.20 -13.85
C VAL A 203 -9.58 2.21 -13.92
N THR A 204 -10.81 1.77 -13.67
CA THR A 204 -12.00 2.62 -13.68
C THR A 204 -12.61 2.68 -12.29
N VAL A 205 -12.66 3.88 -11.72
CA VAL A 205 -13.18 4.17 -10.38
C VAL A 205 -14.70 4.37 -10.47
N LYS A 206 -15.43 3.80 -9.50
CA LYS A 206 -16.87 3.93 -9.35
C LYS A 206 -17.30 5.39 -9.17
N ALA A 207 -18.45 5.76 -9.73
CA ALA A 207 -19.00 7.11 -9.60
C ALA A 207 -19.32 7.51 -8.14
N GLU A 208 -19.72 6.54 -7.32
CA GLU A 208 -20.03 6.76 -5.89
C GLU A 208 -18.82 7.07 -5.02
N GLU A 209 -17.62 6.72 -5.49
CA GLU A 209 -16.35 7.03 -4.82
C GLU A 209 -15.82 8.41 -5.21
N LEU A 210 -16.49 9.10 -6.12
CA LEU A 210 -16.11 10.41 -6.65
C LEU A 210 -17.18 11.47 -6.30
N PRO A 211 -16.79 12.77 -6.16
CA PRO A 211 -15.44 13.27 -6.19
C PRO A 211 -14.68 12.99 -4.88
N TYR A 212 -13.40 12.68 -4.98
CA TYR A 212 -12.50 12.48 -3.85
C TYR A 212 -11.19 13.26 -4.08
N HIS A 213 -10.75 14.03 -3.07
CA HIS A 213 -9.58 14.90 -3.22
C HIS A 213 -8.29 14.16 -3.55
N TYR A 214 -8.18 12.92 -3.09
CA TYR A 214 -7.02 12.05 -3.33
C TYR A 214 -7.35 10.91 -4.30
N ASP A 215 -8.23 11.16 -5.27
CA ASP A 215 -8.72 10.15 -6.22
C ASP A 215 -7.61 9.43 -7.00
N ILE A 216 -6.47 10.10 -7.24
CA ILE A 216 -5.26 9.48 -7.80
C ILE A 216 -4.81 8.23 -7.01
N THR A 217 -5.07 8.19 -5.69
CA THR A 217 -4.70 7.02 -4.88
C THR A 217 -5.51 5.77 -5.22
N TYR A 218 -6.68 5.93 -5.84
CA TYR A 218 -7.48 4.82 -6.35
C TYR A 218 -6.87 4.15 -7.58
N ALA A 219 -6.01 4.87 -8.30
CA ALA A 219 -5.22 4.34 -9.42
C ALA A 219 -3.85 3.81 -9.00
N SER A 220 -3.52 3.90 -7.70
CA SER A 220 -2.26 3.38 -7.18
C SER A 220 -2.23 1.87 -7.27
N ALA A 221 -1.18 1.34 -7.87
CA ALA A 221 -0.91 -0.08 -7.91
C ALA A 221 0.59 -0.33 -7.61
N MET A 222 0.87 -1.47 -7.00
CA MET A 222 2.23 -1.93 -6.70
C MET A 222 2.42 -3.30 -7.35
N PRO A 223 3.42 -3.50 -8.20
CA PRO A 223 3.55 -4.74 -8.95
C PRO A 223 3.81 -5.92 -8.00
N ARG A 224 3.31 -7.08 -8.39
CA ARG A 224 3.61 -8.36 -7.73
C ARG A 224 4.29 -9.30 -8.72
N PRO A 225 5.34 -10.00 -8.34
CA PRO A 225 6.06 -10.89 -9.24
C PRO A 225 5.22 -12.14 -9.58
N MET A 226 4.35 -12.00 -10.60
CA MET A 226 3.42 -13.06 -10.99
C MET A 226 4.16 -14.37 -11.29
N HIS A 227 5.33 -14.31 -11.94
CA HIS A 227 6.13 -15.48 -12.28
C HIS A 227 6.64 -16.26 -11.07
N VAL A 228 6.72 -15.62 -9.88
CA VAL A 228 7.10 -16.25 -8.62
C VAL A 228 5.87 -16.69 -7.83
N ILE A 229 4.90 -15.78 -7.67
CA ILE A 229 3.73 -16.01 -6.80
C ILE A 229 2.76 -17.01 -7.44
N ALA A 230 2.54 -16.93 -8.76
CA ALA A 230 1.57 -17.73 -9.48
C ALA A 230 2.20 -18.31 -10.77
N PRO A 231 3.22 -19.18 -10.66
CA PRO A 231 3.88 -19.75 -11.82
C PRO A 231 2.87 -20.55 -12.66
N GLY A 232 2.75 -20.19 -13.94
CA GLY A 232 1.79 -20.80 -14.86
C GLY A 232 0.45 -20.07 -14.97
N CYS A 233 0.21 -19.05 -14.18
CA CYS A 233 -0.87 -18.09 -14.43
C CYS A 233 -0.44 -17.04 -15.46
N ASP A 234 -1.44 -16.44 -16.10
CA ASP A 234 -1.25 -15.27 -16.96
C ASP A 234 -2.43 -14.30 -16.78
N VAL A 235 -2.18 -13.03 -17.03
CA VAL A 235 -3.22 -12.00 -17.12
C VAL A 235 -3.70 -11.93 -18.54
N VAL A 236 -5.01 -12.03 -18.73
CA VAL A 236 -5.70 -11.84 -20.02
C VAL A 236 -6.73 -10.74 -19.89
N ASP A 237 -6.98 -10.04 -20.98
CA ASP A 237 -7.94 -8.95 -21.04
C ASP A 237 -9.06 -9.26 -22.04
N SER A 238 -10.25 -8.77 -21.77
CA SER A 238 -11.42 -8.86 -22.60
C SER A 238 -12.27 -7.59 -22.52
N ALA A 239 -13.36 -7.52 -23.27
CA ALA A 239 -14.31 -6.41 -23.16
C ALA A 239 -15.00 -6.33 -21.80
N GLU A 240 -15.03 -7.43 -21.06
CA GLU A 240 -15.61 -7.55 -19.72
C GLU A 240 -14.62 -7.25 -18.60
N GLY A 241 -13.35 -6.96 -18.91
CA GLY A 241 -12.28 -6.70 -17.96
C GLY A 241 -11.15 -7.72 -17.98
N ALA A 242 -10.16 -7.49 -17.16
CA ALA A 242 -9.04 -8.39 -16.97
C ALA A 242 -9.40 -9.60 -16.10
N SER A 243 -8.73 -10.72 -16.34
CA SER A 243 -8.87 -11.95 -15.55
C SER A 243 -7.55 -12.71 -15.47
N LEU A 244 -7.46 -13.67 -14.53
CA LEU A 244 -6.33 -14.59 -14.41
C LEU A 244 -6.66 -15.91 -15.08
N THR A 245 -5.71 -16.44 -15.85
CA THR A 245 -5.75 -17.81 -16.35
C THR A 245 -4.85 -18.69 -15.49
N GLY A 246 -5.19 -19.98 -15.41
CA GLY A 246 -4.42 -20.93 -14.63
C GLY A 246 -4.94 -21.11 -13.20
N GLU A 247 -4.24 -21.88 -12.40
CA GLU A 247 -4.62 -22.15 -11.02
C GLU A 247 -4.06 -21.03 -10.12
N GLN A 248 -4.97 -20.25 -9.54
CA GLN A 248 -4.61 -19.14 -8.65
C GLN A 248 -4.09 -19.67 -7.31
N PRO A 249 -3.14 -18.98 -6.67
CA PRO A 249 -2.67 -19.35 -5.35
C PRO A 249 -3.80 -19.16 -4.33
N ALA A 250 -4.31 -20.29 -3.83
CA ALA A 250 -5.43 -20.33 -2.88
C ALA A 250 -5.00 -20.35 -1.41
N SER A 251 -3.71 -20.23 -1.12
CA SER A 251 -3.21 -20.28 0.25
C SER A 251 -2.07 -19.29 0.48
N GLN A 252 -1.96 -18.81 1.72
CA GLN A 252 -0.85 -17.99 2.16
C GLN A 252 0.51 -18.62 1.82
N ALA A 253 0.66 -19.94 2.04
CA ALA A 253 1.89 -20.68 1.72
C ALA A 253 2.22 -20.62 0.22
N ALA A 254 1.22 -20.72 -0.67
CA ALA A 254 1.44 -20.61 -2.09
C ALA A 254 1.89 -19.20 -2.53
N CYS A 255 1.39 -18.17 -1.85
CA CYS A 255 1.76 -16.79 -2.14
C CYS A 255 3.07 -16.35 -1.44
N GLN A 256 3.45 -16.99 -0.36
CA GLN A 256 4.70 -16.73 0.37
C GLN A 256 5.92 -17.41 -0.24
N GLY A 257 5.70 -18.27 -1.24
CA GLY A 257 6.73 -18.88 -2.02
C GLY A 257 7.71 -19.75 -1.23
N GLU A 258 7.45 -21.07 -1.17
CA GLU A 258 8.54 -22.01 -0.96
C GLU A 258 9.61 -21.94 -2.06
N ALA A 259 9.48 -20.98 -2.98
CA ALA A 259 10.26 -20.84 -4.21
C ALA A 259 11.17 -19.61 -4.21
N MET A 260 11.49 -19.05 -3.05
CA MET A 260 12.53 -18.00 -2.95
C MET A 260 13.80 -18.51 -2.33
#